data_9fa27cf08fc36a91d7eeb552d5615d21
#
_entry.id   9fa27cf08fc36a91d7eeb552d5615d21
#
_cell.length_a   1.000
_cell.length_b   1.000
_cell.length_c   1.000
_cell.angle_alpha   90.00
_cell.angle_beta   90.00
_cell.angle_gamma   90.00
#
_symmetry.space_group_name_H-M   'P 1'
#
loop_
_entity.id
_entity.type
_entity.pdbx_description
1 polymer ?
#
loop_
_entity_poly.entity_id
_entity_poly.type
_entity_poly.pdbx_seq_one_letter_code
_entity_poly.pdbx_strand_id
1 'polypeptide(L)'
;MFADQIRNDLAKIKSKHLYRKLKVIDSVKKNNILIDGQWLVNFASNDYLGLSQNKKIQQAIIQGIREFGAGAGASHLISGHFSCHDEVEKKLAKLLGFEKSLFFSSGYMANMAVIGGLIKRGDAVFCDKLNHASLNDAAVLSRAKVYRFNHLDLSFLERQIKKSAEKNKWIISDGVFSMDGDIADIAGLLALCHKYNAYLFIDDAHGYGVLGENGQGIFEQNNQRLWSKKDLSRVIYMVTLGKSVGVSGAMVSAKKNIVDLLIQKSKPYIYTTASIPALAKGVSASLDIIFHGQMLRKKLKRNIELFRHSIKNKDLLLDSITAIQPLMIGNANKALRIAEALKESGFYVPAIRPPTVPINTSRLRVSLSSSHKRADILHLSNIINQVMN
;
A
#
# COMPACT_ATOMS: atom_id res chain seq x y z
N MET A 1 32.56 -12.45 -19.81
CA MET A 1 31.52 -11.62 -20.46
C MET A 1 30.30 -11.33 -19.55
N PHE A 2 29.43 -12.30 -19.22
CA PHE A 2 28.25 -12.02 -18.37
C PHE A 2 28.60 -11.66 -16.92
N ALA A 3 29.53 -12.39 -16.29
CA ALA A 3 30.02 -12.11 -14.94
C ALA A 3 30.70 -10.73 -14.81
N ASP A 4 31.37 -10.27 -15.87
CA ASP A 4 32.00 -8.95 -15.89
C ASP A 4 30.94 -7.85 -15.99
N GLN A 5 29.88 -8.08 -16.78
CA GLN A 5 28.73 -7.16 -16.85
C GLN A 5 28.08 -6.99 -15.49
N ILE A 6 27.80 -8.09 -14.76
CA ILE A 6 27.24 -8.04 -13.41
C ILE A 6 28.14 -7.24 -12.46
N ARG A 7 29.47 -7.50 -12.47
CA ARG A 7 30.44 -6.74 -11.66
C ARG A 7 30.42 -5.26 -11.96
N ASN A 8 30.39 -4.89 -13.24
CA ASN A 8 30.37 -3.51 -13.70
C ASN A 8 29.06 -2.81 -13.28
N ASP A 9 27.91 -3.48 -13.41
CA ASP A 9 26.62 -2.93 -13.02
C ASP A 9 26.55 -2.71 -11.49
N LEU A 10 27.05 -3.66 -10.70
CA LEU A 10 27.17 -3.50 -9.24
C LEU A 10 28.13 -2.36 -8.86
N ALA A 11 29.26 -2.21 -9.56
CA ALA A 11 30.19 -1.12 -9.35
C ALA A 11 29.57 0.24 -9.65
N LYS A 12 28.83 0.36 -10.76
CA LYS A 12 28.04 1.57 -11.11
C LYS A 12 26.98 1.92 -10.07
N ILE A 13 26.28 0.91 -9.52
CA ILE A 13 25.29 1.11 -8.45
C ILE A 13 26.00 1.62 -7.20
N LYS A 14 27.15 1.05 -6.81
CA LYS A 14 27.93 1.47 -5.66
C LYS A 14 28.50 2.89 -5.81
N SER A 15 29.07 3.23 -6.95
CA SER A 15 29.65 4.55 -7.23
C SER A 15 28.62 5.68 -7.18
N LYS A 16 27.35 5.37 -7.49
CA LYS A 16 26.21 6.31 -7.38
C LYS A 16 25.55 6.34 -6.02
N HIS A 17 26.09 5.65 -5.02
CA HIS A 17 25.50 5.50 -3.67
C HIS A 17 24.06 4.93 -3.67
N LEU A 18 23.74 4.10 -4.69
CA LEU A 18 22.41 3.48 -4.83
C LEU A 18 22.38 2.02 -4.35
N TYR A 19 23.52 1.49 -3.90
CA TYR A 19 23.61 0.10 -3.42
C TYR A 19 22.73 -0.08 -2.17
N ARG A 20 21.86 -1.10 -2.20
CA ARG A 20 20.94 -1.45 -1.11
C ARG A 20 21.47 -2.66 -0.35
N LYS A 21 21.39 -2.61 0.97
CA LYS A 21 21.68 -3.74 1.86
C LYS A 21 20.42 -4.11 2.63
N LEU A 22 20.14 -5.40 2.76
CA LEU A 22 19.11 -5.89 3.67
C LEU A 22 19.52 -5.57 5.10
N LYS A 23 18.55 -5.12 5.90
CA LYS A 23 18.72 -4.99 7.34
C LYS A 23 18.02 -6.17 8.00
N VAL A 24 18.75 -6.94 8.77
CA VAL A 24 18.21 -8.08 9.52
C VAL A 24 17.55 -7.53 10.77
N ILE A 25 16.31 -7.92 11.01
CA ILE A 25 15.57 -7.60 12.23
C ILE A 25 15.57 -8.87 13.08
N ASP A 26 16.33 -8.85 14.17
CA ASP A 26 16.49 -10.01 15.05
C ASP A 26 15.29 -10.20 15.98
N SER A 27 14.63 -9.11 16.37
CA SER A 27 13.48 -9.15 17.26
C SER A 27 12.57 -7.92 17.10
N VAL A 28 11.30 -8.07 17.46
CA VAL A 28 10.30 -7.00 17.46
C VAL A 28 9.59 -6.95 18.81
N LYS A 29 9.49 -5.76 19.41
CA LYS A 29 8.75 -5.52 20.65
C LYS A 29 7.93 -4.25 20.53
N LYS A 30 6.63 -4.39 20.24
CA LYS A 30 5.74 -3.28 19.87
C LYS A 30 6.30 -2.51 18.68
N ASN A 31 6.65 -1.24 18.85
CA ASN A 31 7.25 -0.39 17.80
C ASN A 31 8.78 -0.43 17.77
N ASN A 32 9.41 -1.20 18.65
CA ASN A 32 10.85 -1.31 18.66
C ASN A 32 11.28 -2.53 17.86
N ILE A 33 12.37 -2.39 17.13
CA ILE A 33 13.06 -3.46 16.38
C ILE A 33 14.49 -3.56 16.86
N LEU A 34 15.01 -4.79 16.90
CA LEU A 34 16.42 -5.06 17.18
C LEU A 34 17.15 -5.22 15.85
N ILE A 35 18.13 -4.36 15.60
CA ILE A 35 18.99 -4.41 14.40
C ILE A 35 20.43 -4.22 14.86
N ASP A 36 21.34 -5.10 14.43
CA ASP A 36 22.76 -5.03 14.75
C ASP A 36 23.02 -4.92 16.27
N GLY A 37 22.24 -5.61 17.11
CA GLY A 37 22.31 -5.57 18.59
C GLY A 37 21.74 -4.31 19.24
N GLN A 38 21.19 -3.37 18.49
CA GLN A 38 20.61 -2.11 19.00
C GLN A 38 19.07 -2.11 18.89
N TRP A 39 18.36 -1.76 19.97
CA TRP A 39 16.94 -1.51 19.96
C TRP A 39 16.64 -0.10 19.39
N LEU A 40 15.84 -0.05 18.33
CA LEU A 40 15.46 1.19 17.64
C LEU A 40 13.94 1.35 17.63
N VAL A 41 13.44 2.56 17.87
CA VAL A 41 12.03 2.88 17.63
C VAL A 41 11.79 2.94 16.12
N ASN A 42 10.87 2.10 15.62
CA ASN A 42 10.65 1.88 14.20
C ASN A 42 9.65 2.88 13.61
N PHE A 43 10.13 3.87 12.89
CA PHE A 43 9.32 4.80 12.09
C PHE A 43 9.35 4.46 10.58
N ALA A 44 9.68 3.22 10.22
CA ALA A 44 9.70 2.73 8.84
C ALA A 44 8.55 1.77 8.50
N SER A 45 7.87 1.22 9.52
CA SER A 45 6.83 0.22 9.34
C SER A 45 5.56 0.79 8.73
N ASN A 46 4.91 0.00 7.86
CA ASN A 46 3.57 0.29 7.36
C ASN A 46 2.45 -0.30 8.25
N ASP A 47 2.77 -0.84 9.42
CA ASP A 47 1.80 -1.30 10.42
C ASP A 47 1.18 -0.09 11.15
N TYR A 48 0.39 0.69 10.42
CA TYR A 48 -0.14 1.99 10.85
C TYR A 48 -1.03 1.91 12.10
N LEU A 49 -1.67 0.77 12.31
CA LEU A 49 -2.54 0.53 13.47
C LEU A 49 -1.87 -0.30 14.56
N GLY A 50 -0.64 -0.80 14.33
CA GLY A 50 0.09 -1.65 15.28
C GLY A 50 -0.55 -3.03 15.46
N LEU A 51 -1.20 -3.55 14.41
CA LEU A 51 -1.95 -4.80 14.47
C LEU A 51 -1.10 -6.04 14.26
N SER A 52 0.10 -5.94 13.68
CA SER A 52 1.00 -7.09 13.46
C SER A 52 1.40 -7.81 14.76
N GLN A 53 1.32 -7.12 15.91
CA GLN A 53 1.61 -7.66 17.25
C GLN A 53 0.35 -7.89 18.08
N ASN A 54 -0.84 -7.83 17.47
CA ASN A 54 -2.10 -7.95 18.20
C ASN A 54 -2.36 -9.41 18.63
N LYS A 55 -2.56 -9.64 19.93
CA LYS A 55 -2.74 -10.99 20.49
C LYS A 55 -3.97 -11.72 19.94
N LYS A 56 -5.08 -11.02 19.64
CA LYS A 56 -6.28 -11.65 19.08
C LYS A 56 -6.01 -12.17 17.66
N ILE A 57 -5.25 -11.41 16.85
CA ILE A 57 -4.84 -11.83 15.51
C ILE A 57 -3.90 -13.04 15.59
N GLN A 58 -2.92 -13.00 16.50
CA GLN A 58 -1.99 -14.12 16.72
C GLN A 58 -2.75 -15.40 17.13
N GLN A 59 -3.70 -15.29 18.05
CA GLN A 59 -4.54 -16.42 18.48
C GLN A 59 -5.38 -16.99 17.34
N ALA A 60 -5.97 -16.13 16.49
CA ALA A 60 -6.74 -16.56 15.33
C ALA A 60 -5.84 -17.31 14.31
N ILE A 61 -4.61 -16.87 14.09
CA ILE A 61 -3.63 -17.56 13.23
C ILE A 61 -3.25 -18.91 13.85
N ILE A 62 -2.95 -18.98 15.16
CA ILE A 62 -2.63 -20.23 15.85
C ILE A 62 -3.78 -21.23 15.74
N GLN A 63 -5.01 -20.78 15.92
CA GLN A 63 -6.20 -21.61 15.75
C GLN A 63 -6.30 -22.10 14.30
N GLY A 64 -6.09 -21.23 13.31
CA GLY A 64 -6.09 -21.60 11.91
C GLY A 64 -5.02 -22.63 11.54
N ILE A 65 -3.82 -22.56 12.15
CA ILE A 65 -2.78 -23.59 11.99
C ILE A 65 -3.24 -24.93 12.55
N ARG A 66 -3.88 -24.96 13.72
CA ARG A 66 -4.42 -26.19 14.32
C ARG A 66 -5.53 -26.83 13.50
N GLU A 67 -6.36 -26.00 12.86
CA GLU A 67 -7.51 -26.46 12.08
C GLU A 67 -7.15 -26.89 10.66
N PHE A 68 -6.27 -26.16 9.98
CA PHE A 68 -5.98 -26.33 8.54
C PHE A 68 -4.53 -26.69 8.23
N GLY A 69 -3.63 -26.72 9.22
CA GLY A 69 -2.21 -26.95 8.98
C GLY A 69 -1.44 -25.67 8.59
N ALA A 70 -0.16 -25.86 8.25
CA ALA A 70 0.81 -24.78 8.00
C ALA A 70 0.81 -24.26 6.56
N GLY A 71 0.11 -24.89 5.63
CA GLY A 71 0.12 -24.52 4.22
C GLY A 71 -1.14 -24.93 3.50
N ALA A 72 -1.36 -24.39 2.29
CA ALA A 72 -2.55 -24.69 1.49
C ALA A 72 -2.42 -25.96 0.61
N GLY A 73 -1.19 -26.41 0.33
CA GLY A 73 -0.92 -27.64 -0.43
C GLY A 73 -1.21 -27.60 -1.93
N ALA A 74 -2.02 -26.64 -2.40
CA ALA A 74 -2.41 -26.52 -3.81
C ALA A 74 -2.82 -25.09 -4.16
N SER A 75 -3.09 -24.82 -5.44
CA SER A 75 -3.73 -23.56 -5.86
C SER A 75 -5.20 -23.53 -5.44
N HIS A 76 -5.78 -22.32 -5.38
CA HIS A 76 -7.20 -22.14 -5.01
C HIS A 76 -8.17 -22.97 -5.85
N LEU A 77 -7.91 -23.11 -7.16
CA LEU A 77 -8.81 -23.83 -8.08
C LEU A 77 -8.68 -25.36 -8.02
N ILE A 78 -7.66 -25.89 -7.36
CA ILE A 78 -7.47 -27.34 -7.22
C ILE A 78 -8.05 -27.82 -5.88
N SER A 79 -7.32 -27.61 -4.79
CA SER A 79 -7.73 -28.02 -3.44
C SER A 79 -7.22 -27.06 -2.35
N GLY A 80 -6.71 -25.88 -2.73
CA GLY A 80 -6.13 -24.90 -1.81
C GLY A 80 -7.11 -23.82 -1.33
N HIS A 81 -8.39 -23.86 -1.70
CA HIS A 81 -9.39 -22.88 -1.28
C HIS A 81 -10.21 -23.42 -0.11
N PHE A 82 -9.86 -23.02 1.09
CA PHE A 82 -10.50 -23.47 2.33
C PHE A 82 -11.69 -22.59 2.72
N SER A 83 -12.55 -23.05 3.62
CA SER A 83 -13.72 -22.31 4.13
C SER A 83 -13.34 -20.94 4.69
N CYS A 84 -12.20 -20.84 5.38
CA CYS A 84 -11.71 -19.57 5.93
C CYS A 84 -11.34 -18.53 4.87
N HIS A 85 -10.93 -18.95 3.66
CA HIS A 85 -10.73 -18.04 2.54
C HIS A 85 -12.07 -17.47 2.05
N ASP A 86 -13.06 -18.35 1.81
CA ASP A 86 -14.41 -17.96 1.38
C ASP A 86 -15.10 -17.05 2.43
N GLU A 87 -14.95 -17.38 3.73
CA GLU A 87 -15.49 -16.58 4.83
C GLU A 87 -14.93 -15.15 4.85
N VAL A 88 -13.60 -15.00 4.76
CA VAL A 88 -12.95 -13.67 4.79
C VAL A 88 -13.22 -12.87 3.52
N GLU A 89 -13.34 -13.52 2.36
CA GLU A 89 -13.74 -12.88 1.09
C GLU A 89 -15.16 -12.31 1.20
N LYS A 90 -16.11 -13.08 1.67
CA LYS A 90 -17.49 -12.64 1.92
C LYS A 90 -17.54 -11.51 2.95
N LYS A 91 -16.76 -11.62 4.02
CA LYS A 91 -16.69 -10.62 5.08
C LYS A 91 -16.21 -9.28 4.56
N LEU A 92 -15.09 -9.23 3.82
CA LEU A 92 -14.58 -7.98 3.27
C LEU A 92 -15.54 -7.39 2.23
N ALA A 93 -16.09 -8.20 1.34
CA ALA A 93 -17.09 -7.76 0.37
C ALA A 93 -18.27 -7.05 1.06
N LYS A 94 -18.81 -7.67 2.12
CA LYS A 94 -19.92 -7.11 2.93
C LYS A 94 -19.52 -5.78 3.60
N LEU A 95 -18.34 -5.72 4.23
CA LEU A 95 -17.85 -4.51 4.90
C LEU A 95 -17.71 -3.34 3.93
N LEU A 96 -17.23 -3.59 2.72
CA LEU A 96 -17.03 -2.57 1.70
C LEU A 96 -18.28 -2.31 0.84
N GLY A 97 -19.29 -3.18 0.89
CA GLY A 97 -20.52 -3.07 0.10
C GLY A 97 -20.36 -3.55 -1.35
N PHE A 98 -19.32 -4.31 -1.67
CA PHE A 98 -19.15 -4.99 -2.95
C PHE A 98 -19.89 -6.33 -2.99
N GLU A 99 -20.10 -6.85 -4.20
CA GLU A 99 -20.78 -8.13 -4.39
C GLU A 99 -19.87 -9.33 -4.08
N LYS A 100 -18.56 -9.19 -4.36
CA LYS A 100 -17.58 -10.27 -4.16
C LYS A 100 -16.18 -9.73 -3.94
N SER A 101 -15.36 -10.47 -3.17
CA SER A 101 -13.94 -10.25 -3.03
C SER A 101 -13.14 -11.50 -3.38
N LEU A 102 -11.85 -11.35 -3.67
CA LEU A 102 -10.94 -12.43 -4.02
C LEU A 102 -9.61 -12.25 -3.28
N PHE A 103 -9.12 -13.31 -2.64
CA PHE A 103 -7.89 -13.29 -1.84
C PHE A 103 -6.65 -13.60 -2.69
N PHE A 104 -5.58 -12.84 -2.50
CA PHE A 104 -4.28 -12.99 -3.18
C PHE A 104 -3.14 -13.06 -2.17
N SER A 105 -2.03 -13.67 -2.54
CA SER A 105 -0.84 -13.82 -1.69
C SER A 105 -0.11 -12.49 -1.42
N SER A 106 -0.26 -11.49 -2.27
CA SER A 106 0.31 -10.14 -2.08
C SER A 106 -0.40 -9.09 -2.91
N GLY A 107 -0.24 -7.79 -2.56
CA GLY A 107 -0.75 -6.66 -3.35
C GLY A 107 -0.17 -6.61 -4.77
N TYR A 108 1.13 -6.94 -4.91
CA TYR A 108 1.77 -7.00 -6.22
C TYR A 108 1.06 -8.01 -7.14
N MET A 109 0.80 -9.23 -6.62
CA MET A 109 0.10 -10.28 -7.36
C MET A 109 -1.36 -9.89 -7.66
N ALA A 110 -2.04 -9.23 -6.73
CA ALA A 110 -3.40 -8.72 -6.94
C ALA A 110 -3.46 -7.69 -8.08
N ASN A 111 -2.53 -6.71 -8.11
CA ASN A 111 -2.44 -5.71 -9.16
C ASN A 111 -2.15 -6.35 -10.52
N MET A 112 -1.19 -7.28 -10.58
CA MET A 112 -0.89 -8.05 -11.78
C MET A 112 -2.09 -8.88 -12.26
N ALA A 113 -2.83 -9.46 -11.32
CA ALA A 113 -4.01 -10.28 -11.60
C ALA A 113 -5.16 -9.47 -12.19
N VAL A 114 -5.47 -8.32 -11.58
CA VAL A 114 -6.56 -7.44 -12.04
C VAL A 114 -6.25 -6.90 -13.43
N ILE A 115 -5.11 -6.26 -13.60
CA ILE A 115 -4.76 -5.59 -14.85
C ILE A 115 -4.55 -6.64 -15.96
N GLY A 116 -3.77 -7.69 -15.70
CA GLY A 116 -3.51 -8.75 -16.69
C GLY A 116 -4.72 -9.65 -17.02
N GLY A 117 -5.69 -9.75 -16.10
CA GLY A 117 -6.92 -10.55 -16.31
C GLY A 117 -8.05 -9.80 -17.00
N LEU A 118 -8.12 -8.47 -16.85
CA LEU A 118 -9.25 -7.66 -17.34
C LEU A 118 -8.88 -6.79 -18.54
N ILE A 119 -7.65 -6.31 -18.62
CA ILE A 119 -7.17 -5.33 -19.61
C ILE A 119 -6.38 -6.04 -20.69
N LYS A 120 -6.57 -5.66 -21.95
CA LYS A 120 -5.98 -6.33 -23.10
C LYS A 120 -5.55 -5.34 -24.20
N ARG A 121 -4.86 -5.85 -25.20
CA ARG A 121 -4.55 -5.09 -26.42
C ARG A 121 -5.82 -4.48 -27.04
N GLY A 122 -5.77 -3.20 -27.39
CA GLY A 122 -6.89 -2.42 -27.91
C GLY A 122 -7.67 -1.66 -26.86
N ASP A 123 -7.37 -1.86 -25.56
CA ASP A 123 -7.86 -1.03 -24.47
C ASP A 123 -6.90 0.14 -24.20
N ALA A 124 -7.39 1.21 -23.57
CA ALA A 124 -6.60 2.32 -23.03
C ALA A 124 -6.48 2.23 -21.52
N VAL A 125 -5.28 2.45 -21.02
CA VAL A 125 -4.99 2.51 -19.57
C VAL A 125 -4.39 3.87 -19.24
N PHE A 126 -5.03 4.60 -18.35
CA PHE A 126 -4.58 5.90 -17.85
C PHE A 126 -4.02 5.73 -16.45
N CYS A 127 -2.71 5.92 -16.31
CA CYS A 127 -1.96 5.73 -15.05
C CYS A 127 -1.44 7.06 -14.53
N ASP A 128 -1.63 7.31 -13.22
CA ASP A 128 -0.90 8.38 -12.55
C ASP A 128 0.62 8.10 -12.62
N LYS A 129 1.42 9.14 -12.82
CA LYS A 129 2.89 9.01 -12.92
C LYS A 129 3.54 8.45 -11.67
N LEU A 130 2.95 8.67 -10.51
CA LEU A 130 3.48 8.21 -9.21
C LEU A 130 2.87 6.90 -8.73
N ASN A 131 2.04 6.24 -9.54
CA ASN A 131 1.51 4.92 -9.22
C ASN A 131 2.61 3.93 -8.80
N HIS A 132 2.26 3.05 -7.88
CA HIS A 132 3.13 1.97 -7.43
C HIS A 132 3.65 1.14 -8.61
N ALA A 133 4.89 0.64 -8.49
CA ALA A 133 5.56 -0.12 -9.56
C ALA A 133 4.71 -1.27 -10.10
N SER A 134 3.99 -2.00 -9.24
CA SER A 134 3.14 -3.12 -9.66
C SER A 134 2.00 -2.70 -10.61
N LEU A 135 1.43 -1.50 -10.43
CA LEU A 135 0.41 -0.96 -11.34
C LEU A 135 1.01 -0.61 -12.69
N ASN A 136 2.19 0.02 -12.68
CA ASN A 136 2.91 0.39 -13.90
C ASN A 136 3.37 -0.85 -14.68
N ASP A 137 3.96 -1.84 -14.00
CA ASP A 137 4.43 -3.08 -14.62
C ASP A 137 3.27 -3.87 -15.23
N ALA A 138 2.17 -4.01 -14.48
CA ALA A 138 0.97 -4.67 -14.96
C ALA A 138 0.35 -3.96 -16.17
N ALA A 139 0.31 -2.62 -16.16
CA ALA A 139 -0.18 -1.83 -17.29
C ALA A 139 0.62 -2.09 -18.56
N VAL A 140 1.96 -2.13 -18.46
CA VAL A 140 2.84 -2.46 -19.61
C VAL A 140 2.60 -3.89 -20.08
N LEU A 141 2.53 -4.85 -19.17
CA LEU A 141 2.33 -6.27 -19.49
C LEU A 141 0.95 -6.58 -20.07
N SER A 142 -0.07 -5.76 -19.82
CA SER A 142 -1.41 -5.90 -20.41
C SER A 142 -1.42 -5.74 -21.95
N ARG A 143 -0.39 -5.12 -22.51
CA ARG A 143 -0.29 -4.73 -23.94
C ARG A 143 -1.36 -3.74 -24.38
N ALA A 144 -2.08 -3.12 -23.44
CA ALA A 144 -2.96 -2.00 -23.71
C ALA A 144 -2.14 -0.74 -24.06
N LYS A 145 -2.81 0.26 -24.59
CA LYS A 145 -2.17 1.56 -24.83
C LYS A 145 -2.11 2.34 -23.51
N VAL A 146 -0.90 2.53 -23.00
CA VAL A 146 -0.68 3.17 -21.70
C VAL A 146 -0.50 4.68 -21.91
N TYR A 147 -1.34 5.44 -21.22
CA TYR A 147 -1.27 6.89 -21.09
C TYR A 147 -0.85 7.24 -19.67
N ARG A 148 0.20 8.03 -19.49
CA ARG A 148 0.63 8.52 -18.19
C ARG A 148 0.19 9.96 -18.03
N PHE A 149 -0.60 10.25 -17.00
CA PHE A 149 -1.00 11.62 -16.65
C PHE A 149 -0.15 12.17 -15.49
N ASN A 150 -0.08 13.50 -15.42
CA ASN A 150 0.62 14.16 -14.34
C ASN A 150 -0.07 13.85 -13.01
N HIS A 151 0.74 13.73 -11.98
CA HIS A 151 0.27 13.36 -10.67
C HIS A 151 -0.89 14.26 -10.19
N LEU A 152 -2.02 13.64 -9.83
CA LEU A 152 -3.26 14.26 -9.40
C LEU A 152 -3.89 15.28 -10.37
N ASP A 153 -3.42 15.37 -11.62
CA ASP A 153 -3.92 16.33 -12.63
C ASP A 153 -5.10 15.74 -13.41
N LEU A 154 -6.30 15.90 -12.86
CA LEU A 154 -7.55 15.43 -13.51
C LEU A 154 -7.81 16.13 -14.85
N SER A 155 -7.41 17.39 -14.99
CA SER A 155 -7.58 18.13 -16.24
C SER A 155 -6.71 17.56 -17.35
N PHE A 156 -5.45 17.19 -17.03
CA PHE A 156 -4.58 16.52 -17.99
C PHE A 156 -5.09 15.11 -18.33
N LEU A 157 -5.54 14.36 -17.31
CA LEU A 157 -6.17 13.05 -17.50
C LEU A 157 -7.36 13.14 -18.46
N GLU A 158 -8.27 14.11 -18.24
CA GLU A 158 -9.43 14.30 -19.09
C GLU A 158 -9.05 14.58 -20.55
N ARG A 159 -8.06 15.45 -20.77
CA ARG A 159 -7.54 15.72 -22.12
C ARG A 159 -7.01 14.46 -22.82
N GLN A 160 -6.31 13.58 -22.06
CA GLN A 160 -5.85 12.31 -22.61
C GLN A 160 -7.00 11.35 -22.94
N ILE A 161 -8.01 11.24 -22.06
CA ILE A 161 -9.18 10.40 -22.29
C ILE A 161 -9.94 10.84 -23.55
N LYS A 162 -10.13 12.16 -23.75
CA LYS A 162 -10.77 12.73 -24.95
C LYS A 162 -10.05 12.40 -26.25
N LYS A 163 -8.71 12.37 -26.21
CA LYS A 163 -7.87 12.07 -27.39
C LYS A 163 -7.75 10.57 -27.67
N SER A 164 -8.15 9.73 -26.73
CA SER A 164 -8.04 8.27 -26.83
C SER A 164 -9.13 7.70 -27.75
N ALA A 165 -8.73 7.00 -28.80
CA ALA A 165 -9.63 6.34 -29.73
C ALA A 165 -10.07 4.94 -29.25
N GLU A 166 -9.44 4.40 -28.22
CA GLU A 166 -9.68 3.06 -27.70
C GLU A 166 -11.08 2.96 -27.08
N LYS A 167 -11.78 1.82 -27.36
CA LYS A 167 -13.17 1.63 -26.95
C LYS A 167 -13.31 1.45 -25.43
N ASN A 168 -12.45 0.62 -24.83
CA ASN A 168 -12.46 0.39 -23.38
C ASN A 168 -11.40 1.25 -22.72
N LYS A 169 -11.79 1.92 -21.65
CA LYS A 169 -10.94 2.87 -20.92
C LYS A 169 -10.84 2.47 -19.46
N TRP A 170 -9.61 2.48 -18.95
CA TRP A 170 -9.28 2.11 -17.58
C TRP A 170 -8.47 3.24 -16.93
N ILE A 171 -8.94 3.75 -15.81
CA ILE A 171 -8.17 4.67 -14.98
C ILE A 171 -7.62 3.86 -13.82
N ILE A 172 -6.31 3.97 -13.55
CA ILE A 172 -5.61 3.23 -12.52
C ILE A 172 -4.85 4.19 -11.63
N SER A 173 -5.09 4.13 -10.31
CA SER A 173 -4.44 5.00 -9.33
C SER A 173 -4.21 4.29 -8.01
N ASP A 174 -3.12 4.65 -7.31
CA ASP A 174 -3.07 4.47 -5.86
C ASP A 174 -4.14 5.34 -5.20
N GLY A 175 -4.71 4.88 -4.11
CA GLY A 175 -5.61 5.67 -3.27
C GLY A 175 -4.83 6.65 -2.40
N VAL A 176 -3.75 6.16 -1.79
CA VAL A 176 -2.76 6.95 -1.04
C VAL A 176 -1.39 6.61 -1.59
N PHE A 177 -0.64 7.61 -2.06
CA PHE A 177 0.66 7.41 -2.68
C PHE A 177 1.76 7.12 -1.65
N SER A 178 2.47 6.05 -1.88
CA SER A 178 3.36 5.43 -0.88
C SER A 178 4.57 6.26 -0.48
N MET A 179 5.04 7.17 -1.35
CA MET A 179 6.25 7.97 -1.13
C MET A 179 5.97 9.40 -0.71
N ASP A 180 4.79 9.91 -1.03
CA ASP A 180 4.39 11.30 -0.81
C ASP A 180 3.31 11.42 0.28
N GLY A 181 2.48 10.38 0.45
CA GLY A 181 1.43 10.33 1.47
C GLY A 181 0.20 11.16 1.11
N ASP A 182 0.11 11.68 -0.08
CA ASP A 182 -1.04 12.39 -0.63
C ASP A 182 -2.13 11.41 -1.08
N ILE A 183 -3.30 11.95 -1.34
CA ILE A 183 -4.54 11.18 -1.53
C ILE A 183 -5.11 11.49 -2.91
N ALA A 184 -5.52 10.44 -3.65
CA ALA A 184 -6.20 10.61 -4.94
C ALA A 184 -7.58 11.26 -4.78
N ASP A 185 -7.95 12.13 -5.72
CA ASP A 185 -9.30 12.67 -5.82
C ASP A 185 -10.26 11.64 -6.43
N ILE A 186 -10.79 10.77 -5.58
CA ILE A 186 -11.70 9.70 -5.99
C ILE A 186 -13.00 10.22 -6.61
N ALA A 187 -13.53 11.31 -6.09
CA ALA A 187 -14.75 11.91 -6.63
C ALA A 187 -14.54 12.39 -8.07
N GLY A 188 -13.45 13.09 -8.31
CA GLY A 188 -13.07 13.54 -9.65
C GLY A 188 -12.76 12.37 -10.60
N LEU A 189 -12.06 11.34 -10.14
CA LEU A 189 -11.80 10.13 -10.95
C LEU A 189 -13.10 9.40 -11.32
N LEU A 190 -14.04 9.26 -10.39
CA LEU A 190 -15.37 8.67 -10.66
C LEU A 190 -16.18 9.50 -11.64
N ALA A 191 -16.17 10.83 -11.51
CA ALA A 191 -16.84 11.72 -12.46
C ALA A 191 -16.33 11.50 -13.88
N LEU A 192 -15.01 11.37 -14.07
CA LEU A 192 -14.42 11.05 -15.36
C LEU A 192 -14.81 9.65 -15.85
N CYS A 193 -14.87 8.66 -14.96
CA CYS A 193 -15.32 7.31 -15.30
C CYS A 193 -16.76 7.31 -15.82
N HIS A 194 -17.66 8.06 -15.18
CA HIS A 194 -19.05 8.20 -15.65
C HIS A 194 -19.14 8.91 -17.00
N LYS A 195 -18.42 10.04 -17.12
CA LYS A 195 -18.45 10.88 -18.32
C LYS A 195 -17.93 10.15 -19.56
N TYR A 196 -16.91 9.32 -19.42
CA TYR A 196 -16.22 8.65 -20.53
C TYR A 196 -16.42 7.14 -20.59
N ASN A 197 -17.38 6.60 -19.83
CA ASN A 197 -17.66 5.17 -19.75
C ASN A 197 -16.42 4.33 -19.47
N ALA A 198 -15.60 4.77 -18.49
CA ALA A 198 -14.40 4.10 -18.07
C ALA A 198 -14.61 3.26 -16.80
N TYR A 199 -13.68 2.33 -16.52
CA TYR A 199 -13.54 1.63 -15.25
C TYR A 199 -12.44 2.26 -14.41
N LEU A 200 -12.59 2.18 -13.09
CA LEU A 200 -11.62 2.67 -12.12
C LEU A 200 -11.03 1.49 -11.34
N PHE A 201 -9.73 1.35 -11.37
CA PHE A 201 -9.00 0.45 -10.48
C PHE A 201 -8.22 1.26 -9.45
N ILE A 202 -8.51 1.04 -8.17
CA ILE A 202 -7.86 1.72 -7.03
C ILE A 202 -7.08 0.71 -6.20
N ASP A 203 -5.79 1.00 -6.02
CA ASP A 203 -4.92 0.37 -5.02
C ASP A 203 -4.94 1.20 -3.74
N ASP A 204 -5.71 0.76 -2.76
CA ASP A 204 -5.81 1.43 -1.46
C ASP A 204 -4.96 0.76 -0.37
N ALA A 205 -3.78 0.32 -0.75
CA ALA A 205 -2.86 -0.37 0.15
C ALA A 205 -2.45 0.47 1.38
N HIS A 206 -2.49 1.79 1.29
CA HIS A 206 -2.11 2.72 2.36
C HIS A 206 -3.28 3.42 3.04
N GLY A 207 -4.49 3.37 2.47
CA GLY A 207 -5.67 4.02 3.04
C GLY A 207 -6.56 3.05 3.84
N TYR A 208 -6.72 1.80 3.38
CA TYR A 208 -7.57 0.83 4.07
C TYR A 208 -7.12 0.60 5.52
N GLY A 209 -8.08 0.61 6.45
CA GLY A 209 -7.87 0.53 7.88
C GLY A 209 -7.54 1.87 8.55
N VAL A 210 -7.01 2.84 7.79
CA VAL A 210 -6.45 4.11 8.30
C VAL A 210 -7.38 5.29 8.05
N LEU A 211 -7.91 5.39 6.84
CA LEU A 211 -8.83 6.45 6.44
C LEU A 211 -10.28 6.02 6.68
N GLY A 212 -11.16 7.01 6.85
CA GLY A 212 -12.57 6.82 7.13
C GLY A 212 -12.86 6.50 8.61
N GLU A 213 -14.10 6.73 9.03
CA GLU A 213 -14.53 6.50 10.41
C GLU A 213 -14.48 5.00 10.78
N ASN A 214 -14.92 4.15 9.85
CA ASN A 214 -14.91 2.69 10.01
C ASN A 214 -13.66 2.03 9.42
N GLY A 215 -12.69 2.81 8.92
CA GLY A 215 -11.46 2.30 8.34
C GLY A 215 -11.64 1.67 6.97
N GLN A 216 -12.68 2.04 6.24
CA GLN A 216 -12.94 1.54 4.88
C GLN A 216 -12.00 2.15 3.82
N GLY A 217 -10.99 2.89 4.27
CA GLY A 217 -9.98 3.49 3.40
C GLY A 217 -10.50 4.70 2.64
N ILE A 218 -9.96 4.91 1.46
CA ILE A 218 -10.32 6.04 0.59
C ILE A 218 -11.80 6.01 0.16
N PHE A 219 -12.47 4.90 0.40
CA PHE A 219 -13.89 4.71 0.17
C PHE A 219 -14.78 5.60 1.04
N GLU A 220 -14.25 6.04 2.19
CA GLU A 220 -14.97 6.83 3.17
C GLU A 220 -14.14 8.07 3.51
N GLN A 221 -14.51 9.23 2.98
CA GLN A 221 -13.92 10.50 3.37
C GLN A 221 -14.96 11.36 4.09
N ASN A 222 -14.53 12.10 5.13
CA ASN A 222 -15.37 13.04 5.88
C ASN A 222 -16.70 12.44 6.37
N ASN A 223 -16.69 11.16 6.78
CA ASN A 223 -17.87 10.42 7.25
C ASN A 223 -18.97 10.24 6.19
N GLN A 224 -18.66 10.45 4.93
CA GLN A 224 -19.57 10.21 3.81
C GLN A 224 -19.04 9.11 2.93
N ARG A 225 -19.88 8.14 2.58
CA ARG A 225 -19.59 7.22 1.50
C ARG A 225 -19.50 7.99 0.21
N LEU A 226 -18.32 8.00 -0.40
CA LEU A 226 -18.10 8.68 -1.68
C LEU A 226 -18.73 7.95 -2.86
N TRP A 227 -19.25 6.74 -2.65
CA TRP A 227 -19.60 5.79 -3.70
C TRP A 227 -21.06 5.33 -3.55
N SER A 228 -21.82 5.51 -4.60
CA SER A 228 -23.16 4.92 -4.74
C SER A 228 -23.05 3.46 -5.25
N LYS A 229 -24.15 2.72 -5.21
CA LYS A 229 -24.22 1.39 -5.87
C LYS A 229 -23.88 1.46 -7.37
N LYS A 230 -24.17 2.60 -8.02
CA LYS A 230 -23.83 2.85 -9.42
C LYS A 230 -22.32 2.95 -9.62
N ASP A 231 -21.63 3.62 -8.71
CA ASP A 231 -20.17 3.76 -8.74
C ASP A 231 -19.47 2.42 -8.55
N LEU A 232 -19.93 1.61 -7.58
CA LEU A 232 -19.41 0.27 -7.34
C LEU A 232 -19.46 -0.64 -8.58
N SER A 233 -20.35 -0.36 -9.53
CA SER A 233 -20.42 -1.13 -10.78
C SER A 233 -19.23 -0.92 -11.71
N ARG A 234 -18.46 0.15 -11.52
CA ARG A 234 -17.33 0.56 -12.35
C ARG A 234 -15.99 0.50 -11.61
N VAL A 235 -16.01 0.17 -10.34
CA VAL A 235 -14.83 0.18 -9.49
C VAL A 235 -14.35 -1.23 -9.22
N ILE A 236 -13.05 -1.42 -9.34
CA ILE A 236 -12.28 -2.53 -8.78
C ILE A 236 -11.41 -1.94 -7.68
N TYR A 237 -11.50 -2.50 -6.48
CA TYR A 237 -10.86 -1.98 -5.30
C TYR A 237 -9.93 -3.01 -4.67
N MET A 238 -8.66 -2.68 -4.53
CA MET A 238 -7.66 -3.55 -3.92
C MET A 238 -7.21 -3.00 -2.58
N VAL A 239 -7.11 -3.88 -1.59
CA VAL A 239 -6.53 -3.62 -0.28
C VAL A 239 -5.40 -4.60 0.01
N THR A 240 -4.31 -4.14 0.60
CA THR A 240 -3.26 -5.03 1.10
C THR A 240 -3.51 -5.41 2.55
N LEU A 241 -3.14 -6.64 2.90
CA LEU A 241 -3.32 -7.19 4.23
C LEU A 241 -2.02 -7.16 5.05
N GLY A 242 -0.89 -6.76 4.40
CA GLY A 242 0.43 -6.70 5.02
C GLY A 242 0.78 -5.36 5.68
N LYS A 243 -0.12 -4.37 5.67
CA LYS A 243 0.12 -3.04 6.24
C LYS A 243 -0.77 -2.81 7.46
N SER A 244 -1.75 -1.91 7.38
CA SER A 244 -2.68 -1.61 8.48
C SER A 244 -3.42 -2.83 9.03
N VAL A 245 -3.67 -3.84 8.20
CA VAL A 245 -4.31 -5.11 8.61
C VAL A 245 -3.38 -5.98 9.47
N GLY A 246 -2.07 -5.82 9.34
CA GLY A 246 -1.08 -6.47 10.21
C GLY A 246 -0.89 -7.97 9.98
N VAL A 247 -1.27 -8.51 8.80
CA VAL A 247 -1.12 -9.92 8.46
C VAL A 247 -0.29 -10.05 7.17
N SER A 248 -0.79 -10.68 6.12
CA SER A 248 -0.16 -10.81 4.81
C SER A 248 -1.20 -11.11 3.74
N GLY A 249 -0.87 -10.77 2.47
CA GLY A 249 -1.74 -10.96 1.34
C GLY A 249 -2.35 -9.65 0.84
N ALA A 250 -3.36 -9.80 -0.02
CA ALA A 250 -4.19 -8.71 -0.52
C ALA A 250 -5.57 -9.23 -0.89
N MET A 251 -6.53 -8.34 -1.02
CA MET A 251 -7.87 -8.70 -1.51
C MET A 251 -8.33 -7.67 -2.55
N VAL A 252 -9.03 -8.20 -3.56
CA VAL A 252 -9.66 -7.40 -4.61
C VAL A 252 -11.16 -7.54 -4.49
N SER A 253 -11.87 -6.43 -4.40
CA SER A 253 -13.33 -6.34 -4.30
C SER A 253 -13.92 -5.68 -5.54
N ALA A 254 -14.97 -6.25 -6.11
CA ALA A 254 -15.65 -5.74 -7.29
C ALA A 254 -17.06 -6.36 -7.45
N LYS A 255 -17.72 -6.06 -8.57
CA LYS A 255 -18.90 -6.78 -9.01
C LYS A 255 -18.61 -8.27 -9.17
N LYS A 256 -19.61 -9.10 -8.89
CA LYS A 256 -19.50 -10.57 -8.96
C LYS A 256 -18.96 -11.07 -10.31
N ASN A 257 -19.49 -10.57 -11.41
CA ASN A 257 -19.05 -10.97 -12.76
C ASN A 257 -17.58 -10.58 -13.05
N ILE A 258 -17.08 -9.48 -12.50
CA ILE A 258 -15.68 -9.07 -12.63
C ILE A 258 -14.79 -10.04 -11.84
N VAL A 259 -15.15 -10.34 -10.60
CA VAL A 259 -14.39 -11.29 -9.76
C VAL A 259 -14.42 -12.69 -10.35
N ASP A 260 -15.60 -13.14 -10.83
CA ASP A 260 -15.72 -14.44 -11.51
C ASP A 260 -14.81 -14.52 -12.75
N LEU A 261 -14.73 -13.44 -13.53
CA LEU A 261 -13.81 -13.36 -14.68
C LEU A 261 -12.33 -13.39 -14.25
N LEU A 262 -11.98 -12.73 -13.15
CA LEU A 262 -10.63 -12.79 -12.59
C LEU A 262 -10.24 -14.24 -12.22
N ILE A 263 -11.13 -14.99 -11.60
CA ILE A 263 -10.90 -16.41 -11.28
C ILE A 263 -10.59 -17.22 -12.54
N GLN A 264 -11.22 -16.91 -13.68
CA GLN A 264 -11.02 -17.64 -14.93
C GLN A 264 -9.78 -17.21 -15.72
N LYS A 265 -9.27 -15.97 -15.54
CA LYS A 265 -8.26 -15.39 -16.43
C LYS A 265 -6.98 -14.95 -15.75
N SER A 266 -7.00 -14.71 -14.45
CA SER A 266 -5.84 -14.16 -13.73
C SER A 266 -4.77 -15.22 -13.52
N LYS A 267 -3.73 -15.23 -14.33
CA LYS A 267 -2.60 -16.15 -14.18
C LYS A 267 -1.99 -16.14 -12.76
N PRO A 268 -1.81 -14.98 -12.10
CA PRO A 268 -1.30 -14.94 -10.73
C PRO A 268 -2.22 -15.59 -9.69
N TYR A 269 -3.49 -15.83 -10.00
CA TYR A 269 -4.43 -16.55 -9.15
C TYR A 269 -4.48 -18.05 -9.50
N ILE A 270 -4.55 -18.35 -10.78
CA ILE A 270 -4.76 -19.73 -11.29
C ILE A 270 -3.52 -20.60 -11.01
N TYR A 271 -2.32 -20.07 -11.30
CA TYR A 271 -1.08 -20.83 -11.35
C TYR A 271 -0.16 -20.60 -10.14
N THR A 272 -0.73 -20.17 -9.01
CA THR A 272 0.02 -20.02 -7.76
C THR A 272 -0.62 -20.84 -6.64
N THR A 273 0.20 -21.34 -5.72
CA THR A 273 -0.29 -21.95 -4.48
C THR A 273 -1.12 -20.93 -3.71
N ALA A 274 -2.24 -21.36 -3.17
CA ALA A 274 -3.13 -20.53 -2.38
C ALA A 274 -2.43 -19.99 -1.11
N SER A 275 -2.91 -18.87 -0.63
CA SER A 275 -2.44 -18.30 0.64
C SER A 275 -2.69 -19.28 1.80
N ILE A 276 -1.83 -19.21 2.82
CA ILE A 276 -1.93 -20.05 4.01
C ILE A 276 -3.30 -19.83 4.69
N PRO A 277 -4.11 -20.89 4.91
CA PRO A 277 -5.47 -20.76 5.49
C PRO A 277 -5.47 -20.05 6.84
N ALA A 278 -4.47 -20.32 7.69
CA ALA A 278 -4.31 -19.67 8.99
C ALA A 278 -4.24 -18.13 8.89
N LEU A 279 -3.64 -17.60 7.82
CA LEU A 279 -3.60 -16.15 7.60
C LEU A 279 -5.00 -15.59 7.31
N ALA A 280 -5.87 -16.32 6.62
CA ALA A 280 -7.26 -15.91 6.40
C ALA A 280 -8.03 -15.75 7.72
N LYS A 281 -7.83 -16.67 8.70
CA LYS A 281 -8.38 -16.51 10.07
C LYS A 281 -7.84 -15.25 10.75
N GLY A 282 -6.53 -15.01 10.66
CA GLY A 282 -5.89 -13.78 11.17
C GLY A 282 -6.44 -12.51 10.53
N VAL A 283 -6.62 -12.50 9.21
CA VAL A 283 -7.23 -11.39 8.47
C VAL A 283 -8.67 -11.16 8.93
N SER A 284 -9.48 -12.22 9.05
CA SER A 284 -10.86 -12.09 9.54
C SER A 284 -10.95 -11.43 10.91
N ALA A 285 -10.07 -11.82 11.85
CA ALA A 285 -9.98 -11.19 13.18
C ALA A 285 -9.54 -9.71 13.08
N SER A 286 -8.60 -9.41 12.18
CA SER A 286 -8.12 -8.04 11.97
C SER A 286 -9.19 -7.13 11.37
N LEU A 287 -10.00 -7.61 10.44
CA LEU A 287 -11.10 -6.84 9.86
C LEU A 287 -12.10 -6.38 10.93
N ASP A 288 -12.41 -7.21 11.93
CA ASP A 288 -13.27 -6.81 13.07
C ASP A 288 -12.62 -5.72 13.91
N ILE A 289 -11.31 -5.86 14.20
CA ILE A 289 -10.59 -4.86 14.97
C ILE A 289 -10.53 -3.53 14.23
N ILE A 290 -10.34 -3.54 12.92
CA ILE A 290 -10.32 -2.33 12.08
C ILE A 290 -11.69 -1.67 12.07
N PHE A 291 -12.75 -2.43 11.82
CA PHE A 291 -14.11 -1.89 11.75
C PHE A 291 -14.51 -1.15 13.04
N HIS A 292 -14.18 -1.73 14.20
CA HIS A 292 -14.43 -1.12 15.52
C HIS A 292 -13.26 -0.25 16.01
N GLY A 293 -12.23 -0.04 15.22
CA GLY A 293 -10.94 0.54 15.60
C GLY A 293 -10.88 2.07 15.59
N GLN A 294 -11.97 2.78 15.81
CA GLN A 294 -12.01 4.26 15.80
C GLN A 294 -10.97 4.88 16.76
N MET A 295 -10.76 4.30 17.92
CA MET A 295 -9.77 4.80 18.90
C MET A 295 -8.33 4.68 18.37
N LEU A 296 -8.02 3.61 17.61
CA LEU A 296 -6.70 3.45 16.97
C LEU A 296 -6.49 4.53 15.91
N ARG A 297 -7.48 4.79 15.07
CA ARG A 297 -7.43 5.84 14.04
C ARG A 297 -7.31 7.24 14.64
N LYS A 298 -8.10 7.54 15.68
CA LYS A 298 -7.99 8.81 16.43
C LYS A 298 -6.59 8.99 17.03
N LYS A 299 -6.01 7.94 17.60
CA LYS A 299 -4.65 7.98 18.12
C LYS A 299 -3.60 8.19 17.03
N LEU A 300 -3.75 7.50 15.90
CA LEU A 300 -2.88 7.71 14.74
C LEU A 300 -2.96 9.15 14.24
N LYS A 301 -4.16 9.71 14.07
CA LYS A 301 -4.37 11.11 13.67
C LYS A 301 -3.67 12.08 14.62
N ARG A 302 -3.84 11.91 15.93
CA ARG A 302 -3.12 12.74 16.94
C ARG A 302 -1.59 12.62 16.83
N ASN A 303 -1.10 11.43 16.54
CA ASN A 303 0.34 11.20 16.36
C ASN A 303 0.86 11.92 15.10
N ILE A 304 0.09 11.92 14.01
CA ILE A 304 0.40 12.66 12.77
C ILE A 304 0.43 14.16 13.05
N GLU A 305 -0.62 14.69 13.65
CA GLU A 305 -0.73 16.11 14.01
C GLU A 305 0.43 16.53 14.93
N LEU A 306 0.75 15.74 15.95
CA LEU A 306 1.84 15.99 16.87
C LEU A 306 3.18 16.07 16.13
N PHE A 307 3.49 15.10 15.26
CA PHE A 307 4.72 15.08 14.49
C PHE A 307 4.83 16.33 13.61
N ARG A 308 3.78 16.64 12.83
CA ARG A 308 3.76 17.81 11.93
C ARG A 308 3.94 19.13 12.68
N HIS A 309 3.29 19.27 13.85
CA HIS A 309 3.47 20.46 14.70
C HIS A 309 4.88 20.58 15.26
N SER A 310 5.52 19.48 15.63
CA SER A 310 6.84 19.46 16.27
C SER A 310 8.00 19.70 15.31
N ILE A 311 7.82 19.54 14.00
CA ILE A 311 8.83 19.90 13.00
C ILE A 311 8.84 21.43 12.84
N LYS A 312 9.98 22.07 13.10
CA LYS A 312 10.15 23.53 13.05
C LYS A 312 10.15 24.07 11.62
N ASN A 313 11.00 23.50 10.78
CA ASN A 313 11.06 23.89 9.36
C ASN A 313 9.96 23.19 8.56
N LYS A 314 8.88 23.92 8.28
CA LYS A 314 7.70 23.39 7.57
C LYS A 314 7.96 23.11 6.10
N ASP A 315 8.94 23.73 5.48
CA ASP A 315 9.29 23.52 4.06
C ASP A 315 9.85 22.12 3.79
N LEU A 316 10.29 21.42 4.85
CA LEU A 316 10.69 20.01 4.74
C LEU A 316 9.51 19.07 4.57
N LEU A 317 8.32 19.43 5.08
CA LEU A 317 7.13 18.57 5.09
C LEU A 317 6.40 18.65 3.75
N LEU A 318 6.19 17.50 3.13
CA LEU A 318 5.23 17.42 2.04
C LEU A 318 3.81 17.53 2.60
N ASP A 319 2.88 17.89 1.70
CA ASP A 319 1.46 18.00 2.08
C ASP A 319 0.81 16.62 2.18
N SER A 320 0.92 16.01 3.35
CA SER A 320 0.34 14.71 3.66
C SER A 320 -0.39 14.76 4.99
N ILE A 321 -1.65 14.35 4.98
CA ILE A 321 -2.47 14.16 6.18
C ILE A 321 -2.52 12.69 6.63
N THR A 322 -1.78 11.82 5.95
CA THR A 322 -1.80 10.37 6.19
C THR A 322 -0.71 9.93 7.17
N ALA A 323 -0.64 8.63 7.46
CA ALA A 323 0.41 8.04 8.29
C ALA A 323 1.82 8.17 7.69
N ILE A 324 1.92 8.49 6.41
CA ILE A 324 3.18 8.66 5.69
C ILE A 324 3.55 10.14 5.72
N GLN A 325 4.66 10.47 6.38
CA GLN A 325 5.12 11.84 6.59
C GLN A 325 6.52 12.00 5.99
N PRO A 326 6.62 12.35 4.70
CA PRO A 326 7.91 12.54 4.05
C PRO A 326 8.53 13.89 4.44
N LEU A 327 9.86 13.88 4.66
CA LEU A 327 10.67 15.07 4.85
C LEU A 327 11.60 15.22 3.64
N MET A 328 11.41 16.26 2.85
CA MET A 328 12.17 16.49 1.62
C MET A 328 13.61 16.91 1.96
N ILE A 329 14.57 16.14 1.48
CA ILE A 329 16.01 16.39 1.69
C ILE A 329 16.71 16.79 0.37
N GLY A 330 16.22 16.30 -0.76
CA GLY A 330 16.79 16.51 -2.10
C GLY A 330 17.97 15.60 -2.38
N ASN A 331 19.11 15.82 -1.75
CA ASN A 331 20.35 15.08 -1.98
C ASN A 331 20.36 13.72 -1.30
N ALA A 332 20.73 12.66 -2.04
CA ALA A 332 20.73 11.27 -1.57
C ALA A 332 21.73 11.01 -0.44
N ASN A 333 22.96 11.60 -0.52
CA ASN A 333 23.97 11.42 0.50
C ASN A 333 23.62 12.16 1.80
N LYS A 334 23.02 13.34 1.69
CA LYS A 334 22.50 14.08 2.85
C LYS A 334 21.41 13.27 3.54
N ALA A 335 20.45 12.69 2.77
CA ALA A 335 19.39 11.86 3.33
C ALA A 335 19.93 10.61 4.06
N LEU A 336 20.97 9.96 3.51
CA LEU A 336 21.63 8.84 4.17
C LEU A 336 22.30 9.22 5.47
N ARG A 337 23.06 10.32 5.49
CA ARG A 337 23.74 10.82 6.72
C ARG A 337 22.74 11.15 7.82
N ILE A 338 21.62 11.79 7.47
CA ILE A 338 20.58 12.09 8.45
C ILE A 338 19.92 10.80 8.96
N ALA A 339 19.61 9.84 8.09
CA ALA A 339 19.04 8.56 8.51
C ALA A 339 19.98 7.78 9.46
N GLU A 340 21.30 7.86 9.25
CA GLU A 340 22.29 7.23 10.15
C GLU A 340 22.36 7.97 11.49
N ALA A 341 22.38 9.29 11.53
CA ALA A 341 22.34 10.07 12.77
C ALA A 341 21.08 9.79 13.59
N LEU A 342 19.92 9.59 12.92
CA LEU A 342 18.69 9.17 13.59
C LEU A 342 18.82 7.75 14.15
N LYS A 343 19.50 6.83 13.43
CA LYS A 343 19.75 5.46 13.91
C LYS A 343 20.62 5.48 15.16
N GLU A 344 21.72 6.25 15.16
CA GLU A 344 22.59 6.43 16.32
C GLU A 344 21.84 7.00 17.53
N SER A 345 20.83 7.82 17.28
CA SER A 345 19.94 8.38 18.32
C SER A 345 18.79 7.44 18.73
N GLY A 346 18.76 6.18 18.26
CA GLY A 346 17.76 5.19 18.64
C GLY A 346 16.49 5.14 17.77
N PHE A 347 16.48 5.79 16.59
CA PHE A 347 15.33 5.84 15.69
C PHE A 347 15.61 5.22 14.33
N TYR A 348 14.77 4.33 13.86
CA TYR A 348 14.86 3.78 12.51
C TYR A 348 13.92 4.51 11.54
N VAL A 349 14.51 5.37 10.70
CA VAL A 349 13.82 6.16 9.67
C VAL A 349 14.52 5.94 8.33
N PRO A 350 13.86 5.40 7.30
CA PRO A 350 14.51 5.11 6.03
C PRO A 350 14.71 6.36 5.18
N ALA A 351 15.89 6.46 4.54
CA ALA A 351 16.15 7.38 3.45
C ALA A 351 15.67 6.78 2.12
N ILE A 352 14.68 7.41 1.50
CA ILE A 352 14.17 7.05 0.17
C ILE A 352 14.96 7.81 -0.88
N ARG A 353 15.49 7.07 -1.88
CA ARG A 353 16.41 7.58 -2.90
C ARG A 353 16.06 7.03 -4.28
N PRO A 354 16.63 7.57 -5.35
CA PRO A 354 16.51 6.99 -6.67
C PRO A 354 16.86 5.48 -6.69
N PRO A 355 16.24 4.65 -7.53
CA PRO A 355 15.17 4.98 -8.50
C PRO A 355 13.76 5.02 -7.91
N THR A 356 13.57 4.84 -6.60
CA THR A 356 12.26 4.84 -5.96
C THR A 356 11.58 6.21 -6.05
N VAL A 357 12.39 7.28 -6.00
CA VAL A 357 11.97 8.67 -6.21
C VAL A 357 12.88 9.31 -7.26
N PRO A 358 12.47 10.40 -7.93
CA PRO A 358 13.30 11.09 -8.92
C PRO A 358 14.63 11.59 -8.34
N ILE A 359 15.60 11.87 -9.22
CA ILE A 359 16.89 12.47 -8.84
C ILE A 359 16.63 13.83 -8.17
N ASN A 360 17.41 14.16 -7.12
CA ASN A 360 17.28 15.36 -6.30
C ASN A 360 15.95 15.49 -5.53
N THR A 361 15.20 14.41 -5.36
CA THR A 361 13.99 14.37 -4.53
C THR A 361 14.07 13.33 -3.40
N SER A 362 15.29 13.00 -2.97
CA SER A 362 15.50 12.09 -1.85
C SER A 362 14.88 12.64 -0.57
N ARG A 363 14.32 11.79 0.24
CA ARG A 363 13.55 12.16 1.43
C ARG A 363 13.74 11.15 2.55
N LEU A 364 13.51 11.58 3.78
CA LEU A 364 13.21 10.66 4.87
C LEU A 364 11.73 10.33 4.82
N ARG A 365 11.36 9.05 4.93
CA ARG A 365 9.96 8.64 4.98
C ARG A 365 9.60 8.22 6.39
N VAL A 366 9.10 9.14 7.18
CA VAL A 366 8.60 8.85 8.52
C VAL A 366 7.23 8.22 8.41
N SER A 367 7.07 6.99 8.91
CA SER A 367 5.79 6.29 8.97
C SER A 367 5.28 6.30 10.41
N LEU A 368 4.13 6.92 10.64
CA LEU A 368 3.51 6.98 11.96
C LEU A 368 2.56 5.80 12.19
N SER A 369 2.50 5.35 13.42
CA SER A 369 1.62 4.27 13.86
C SER A 369 0.81 4.71 15.09
N SER A 370 -0.39 4.15 15.24
CA SER A 370 -1.19 4.33 16.45
C SER A 370 -0.46 3.82 17.71
N SER A 371 0.49 2.91 17.54
CA SER A 371 1.25 2.31 18.62
C SER A 371 2.44 3.17 19.09
N HIS A 372 2.87 4.19 18.33
CA HIS A 372 3.90 5.13 18.79
C HIS A 372 3.51 5.88 20.05
N LYS A 373 4.47 6.08 20.93
CA LYS A 373 4.30 6.90 22.14
C LYS A 373 4.54 8.37 21.79
N ARG A 374 3.82 9.26 22.47
CA ARG A 374 4.01 10.72 22.36
C ARG A 374 5.48 11.15 22.58
N ALA A 375 6.13 10.58 23.59
CA ALA A 375 7.53 10.89 23.90
C ALA A 375 8.47 10.53 22.76
N ASP A 376 8.28 9.37 22.11
CA ASP A 376 9.14 8.93 20.99
C ASP A 376 8.99 9.88 19.79
N ILE A 377 7.76 10.34 19.49
CA ILE A 377 7.48 11.28 18.40
C ILE A 377 8.15 12.65 18.68
N LEU A 378 8.01 13.17 19.89
CA LEU A 378 8.64 14.45 20.27
C LEU A 378 10.16 14.36 20.23
N HIS A 379 10.74 13.26 20.74
CA HIS A 379 12.18 13.06 20.73
C HIS A 379 12.72 12.95 19.30
N LEU A 380 12.09 12.12 18.42
CA LEU A 380 12.42 12.07 17.01
C LEU A 380 12.37 13.46 16.34
N SER A 381 11.30 14.20 16.58
CA SER A 381 11.13 15.55 15.99
C SER A 381 12.21 16.52 16.44
N ASN A 382 12.60 16.46 17.71
CA ASN A 382 13.70 17.29 18.25
C ASN A 382 15.04 17.00 17.57
N ILE A 383 15.37 15.69 17.40
CA ILE A 383 16.61 15.30 16.71
C ILE A 383 16.57 15.74 15.24
N ILE A 384 15.44 15.53 14.55
CA ILE A 384 15.27 16.01 13.17
C ILE A 384 15.52 17.52 13.10
N ASN A 385 14.94 18.30 13.99
CA ASN A 385 15.15 19.75 14.03
C ASN A 385 16.61 20.15 14.28
N GLN A 386 17.37 19.35 15.05
CA GLN A 386 18.79 19.59 15.33
C GLN A 386 19.70 19.26 14.13
N VAL A 387 19.45 18.12 13.46
CA VAL A 387 20.30 17.66 12.36
C VAL A 387 19.97 18.34 11.03
N MET A 388 18.86 19.09 10.95
CA MET A 388 18.41 19.80 9.76
C MET A 388 18.75 21.30 9.80
N ASN A 389 19.13 21.83 10.97
CA ASN A 389 19.72 23.17 11.11
C ASN A 389 21.21 23.12 10.71
#